data_e83dc08ee616e7a80ff6fc38094ee9df
#
_entry.id   e83dc08ee616e7a80ff6fc38094ee9df
#
_cell.length_a   1.000
_cell.length_b   1.000
_cell.length_c   1.000
_cell.angle_alpha   90.00
_cell.angle_beta   90.00
_cell.angle_gamma   90.00
#
_symmetry.space_group_name_H-M   'P 1'
#
loop_
_entity.id
_entity.type
_entity.pdbx_description
1 polymer ?
#
loop_
_entity_poly.entity_id
_entity_poly.type
_entity_poly.pdbx_seq_one_letter_code
_entity_poly.pdbx_strand_id
1 'polypeptide(L)'
;MRKKIVILLAIVCIVMLAGCGKNAEPIDLPSNEAVTSIEVITIDGAKADITETTQIETVMTALSAAEPTRGQSVNDQPANVDAYGTISINTAGEATVVYYYDKDSKHYIEQPYRGIYELKDNLEETLLQE
;
A
#
# COMPACT_ATOMS: atom_id res chain seq x y z
N MET A 1 -16.57 -36.89 -30.19
CA MET A 1 -15.19 -36.54 -29.81
C MET A 1 -14.82 -35.09 -30.18
N ARG A 2 -15.11 -34.63 -31.37
CA ARG A 2 -14.76 -33.24 -31.79
C ARG A 2 -15.45 -32.15 -30.95
N LYS A 3 -16.71 -32.34 -30.54
CA LYS A 3 -17.46 -31.36 -29.72
C LYS A 3 -16.90 -31.24 -28.32
N LYS A 4 -16.38 -32.30 -27.72
CA LYS A 4 -15.74 -32.32 -26.40
C LYS A 4 -14.39 -31.60 -26.40
N ILE A 5 -13.64 -31.70 -27.46
CA ILE A 5 -12.34 -31.05 -27.66
C ILE A 5 -12.55 -29.52 -27.83
N VAL A 6 -13.57 -29.13 -28.56
CA VAL A 6 -13.91 -27.70 -28.76
C VAL A 6 -14.35 -27.04 -27.44
N ILE A 7 -15.13 -27.76 -26.62
CA ILE A 7 -15.54 -27.26 -25.29
C ILE A 7 -14.33 -27.15 -24.37
N LEU A 8 -13.43 -28.12 -24.39
CA LEU A 8 -12.22 -28.07 -23.57
C LEU A 8 -11.31 -26.90 -23.97
N LEU A 9 -11.16 -26.66 -25.28
CA LEU A 9 -10.38 -25.53 -25.79
C LEU A 9 -11.01 -24.17 -25.40
N ALA A 10 -12.34 -24.06 -25.43
CA ALA A 10 -13.05 -22.87 -25.01
C ALA A 10 -12.86 -22.57 -23.49
N ILE A 11 -12.87 -23.61 -22.66
CA ILE A 11 -12.64 -23.47 -21.22
C ILE A 11 -11.20 -23.02 -20.93
N VAL A 12 -10.21 -23.55 -21.65
CA VAL A 12 -8.81 -23.15 -21.53
C VAL A 12 -8.62 -21.67 -21.95
N CYS A 13 -9.30 -21.23 -23.00
CA CYS A 13 -9.25 -19.83 -23.44
C CYS A 13 -9.88 -18.87 -22.41
N ILE A 14 -10.95 -19.27 -21.72
CA ILE A 14 -11.59 -18.46 -20.67
C ILE A 14 -10.68 -18.31 -19.44
N VAL A 15 -9.95 -19.36 -19.08
CA VAL A 15 -9.00 -19.31 -17.95
C VAL A 15 -7.82 -18.40 -18.27
N MET A 16 -7.38 -18.32 -19.52
CA MET A 16 -6.30 -17.40 -19.92
C MET A 16 -6.74 -15.92 -19.93
N LEU A 17 -8.00 -15.65 -20.18
CA LEU A 17 -8.56 -14.28 -20.14
C LEU A 17 -8.74 -13.76 -18.71
N ALA A 18 -8.92 -14.64 -17.73
CA ALA A 18 -9.02 -14.25 -16.31
C ALA A 18 -7.68 -13.82 -15.71
N GLY A 19 -6.56 -14.04 -16.39
CA GLY A 19 -5.22 -13.64 -15.95
C GLY A 19 -4.81 -12.21 -16.36
N CYS A 20 -5.62 -11.50 -17.14
CA CYS A 20 -5.34 -10.13 -17.56
C CYS A 20 -5.89 -9.12 -16.55
N GLY A 21 -5.04 -8.47 -15.76
CA GLY A 21 -5.41 -7.44 -14.81
C GLY A 21 -4.98 -7.76 -13.38
N LYS A 22 -3.68 -8.00 -13.19
CA LYS A 22 -3.13 -8.21 -11.84
C LYS A 22 -3.15 -6.91 -11.04
N ASN A 23 -3.65 -6.99 -9.81
CA ASN A 23 -3.43 -5.99 -8.79
C ASN A 23 -1.94 -5.90 -8.44
N ALA A 24 -1.53 -4.80 -7.81
CA ALA A 24 -0.20 -4.67 -7.25
C ALA A 24 0.15 -5.87 -6.35
N GLU A 25 1.43 -6.17 -6.22
CA GLU A 25 1.91 -7.11 -5.22
C GLU A 25 1.54 -6.62 -3.81
N PRO A 26 1.38 -7.51 -2.82
CA PRO A 26 1.13 -7.08 -1.45
C PRO A 26 2.15 -6.06 -0.98
N ILE A 27 1.72 -5.11 -0.17
CA ILE A 27 2.63 -4.10 0.41
C ILE A 27 3.77 -4.80 1.18
N ASP A 28 4.98 -4.32 0.99
CA ASP A 28 6.17 -4.89 1.61
C ASP A 28 6.55 -4.10 2.86
N LEU A 29 6.23 -4.64 4.02
CA LEU A 29 6.48 -4.00 5.30
C LEU A 29 7.42 -4.88 6.15
N PRO A 30 8.30 -4.28 6.97
CA PRO A 30 9.06 -5.06 7.96
C PRO A 30 8.12 -5.67 9.01
N SER A 31 8.60 -6.68 9.72
CA SER A 31 7.84 -7.24 10.85
C SER A 31 7.68 -6.22 11.98
N ASN A 32 6.58 -6.26 12.70
CA ASN A 32 6.29 -5.30 13.78
C ASN A 32 7.40 -5.28 14.83
N GLU A 33 7.96 -6.44 15.18
CA GLU A 33 9.02 -6.57 16.17
C GLU A 33 10.34 -5.92 15.73
N ALA A 34 10.56 -5.79 14.43
CA ALA A 34 11.77 -5.18 13.88
C ALA A 34 11.68 -3.64 13.84
N VAL A 35 10.47 -3.07 13.91
CA VAL A 35 10.28 -1.62 13.81
C VAL A 35 10.70 -0.94 15.11
N THR A 36 11.62 0.02 15.01
CA THR A 36 12.11 0.82 16.15
C THR A 36 11.40 2.15 16.26
N SER A 37 11.04 2.76 15.15
CA SER A 37 10.32 4.03 15.10
C SER A 37 9.61 4.21 13.75
N ILE A 38 8.62 5.09 13.73
CA ILE A 38 7.96 5.54 12.50
C ILE A 38 8.01 7.06 12.47
N GLU A 39 8.62 7.63 11.46
CA GLU A 39 8.63 9.06 11.22
C GLU A 39 7.53 9.41 10.22
N VAL A 40 6.74 10.42 10.54
CA VAL A 40 5.63 10.87 9.71
C VAL A 40 5.84 12.34 9.34
N ILE A 41 5.69 12.62 8.05
CA ILE A 41 5.52 13.98 7.56
C ILE A 41 4.10 14.04 7.00
N THR A 42 3.23 14.81 7.63
CA THR A 42 1.83 14.92 7.22
C THR A 42 1.68 15.68 5.91
N ILE A 43 0.49 15.62 5.32
CA ILE A 43 0.20 16.29 4.04
C ILE A 43 0.44 17.80 4.14
N ASP A 44 0.19 18.41 5.30
CA ASP A 44 0.44 19.82 5.56
C ASP A 44 1.89 20.15 5.98
N GLY A 45 2.76 19.13 6.06
CA GLY A 45 4.18 19.29 6.36
C GLY A 45 4.56 19.19 7.83
N ALA A 46 3.63 18.88 8.74
CA ALA A 46 3.94 18.64 10.14
C ALA A 46 4.73 17.34 10.29
N LYS A 47 5.62 17.28 11.28
CA LYS A 47 6.44 16.10 11.58
C LYS A 47 6.02 15.48 12.90
N ALA A 48 6.00 14.15 12.93
CA ALA A 48 5.74 13.37 14.14
C ALA A 48 6.64 12.14 14.16
N ASP A 49 7.13 11.79 15.35
CA ASP A 49 7.90 10.56 15.59
C ASP A 49 7.10 9.63 16.49
N ILE A 50 6.87 8.42 16.02
CA ILE A 50 6.15 7.37 16.75
C ILE A 50 7.16 6.36 17.23
N THR A 51 7.30 6.25 18.56
CA THR A 51 8.27 5.33 19.22
C THR A 51 7.59 4.36 20.18
N GLU A 52 6.33 4.63 20.54
CA GLU A 52 5.56 3.76 21.42
C GLU A 52 5.13 2.47 20.71
N THR A 53 5.39 1.32 21.32
CA THR A 53 5.11 0.00 20.73
C THR A 53 3.65 -0.14 20.31
N THR A 54 2.71 0.27 21.14
CA THR A 54 1.28 0.18 20.83
C THR A 54 0.86 1.05 19.66
N GLN A 55 1.43 2.24 19.53
CA GLN A 55 1.19 3.12 18.39
C GLN A 55 1.80 2.57 17.11
N ILE A 56 3.03 2.04 17.18
CA ILE A 56 3.68 1.37 16.06
C ILE A 56 2.81 0.20 15.55
N GLU A 57 2.33 -0.65 16.44
CA GLU A 57 1.44 -1.77 16.09
C GLU A 57 0.15 -1.29 15.41
N THR A 58 -0.44 -0.21 15.91
CA THR A 58 -1.66 0.37 15.33
C THR A 58 -1.41 0.87 13.91
N VAL A 59 -0.33 1.59 13.67
CA VAL A 59 0.05 2.08 12.34
C VAL A 59 0.36 0.93 11.40
N MET A 60 1.16 -0.03 11.84
CA MET A 60 1.53 -1.19 11.03
C MET A 60 0.32 -2.04 10.66
N THR A 61 -0.64 -2.19 11.56
CA THR A 61 -1.90 -2.88 11.28
C THR A 61 -2.72 -2.15 10.22
N ALA A 62 -2.83 -0.83 10.33
CA ALA A 62 -3.53 -0.02 9.34
C ALA A 62 -2.88 -0.10 7.95
N LEU A 63 -1.55 -0.03 7.87
CA LEU A 63 -0.82 -0.18 6.61
C LEU A 63 -0.98 -1.58 6.00
N SER A 64 -0.95 -2.61 6.83
CA SER A 64 -1.11 -4.00 6.39
C SER A 64 -2.52 -4.30 5.87
N ALA A 65 -3.52 -3.53 6.30
CA ALA A 65 -4.90 -3.66 5.84
C ALA A 65 -5.15 -3.01 4.48
N ALA A 66 -4.19 -2.27 3.94
CA ALA A 66 -4.31 -1.63 2.63
C ALA A 66 -4.48 -2.68 1.51
N GLU A 67 -5.46 -2.45 0.64
CA GLU A 67 -5.81 -3.39 -0.43
C GLU A 67 -5.12 -3.01 -1.75
N PRO A 68 -4.44 -3.96 -2.43
CA PRO A 68 -3.81 -3.68 -3.72
C PRO A 68 -4.81 -3.19 -4.76
N THR A 69 -4.43 -2.15 -5.49
CA THR A 69 -5.17 -1.65 -6.64
C THR A 69 -4.46 -2.04 -7.94
N ARG A 70 -5.04 -1.68 -9.07
CA ARG A 70 -4.40 -1.83 -10.39
C ARG A 70 -3.42 -0.70 -10.71
N GLY A 71 -3.34 0.32 -9.86
CA GLY A 71 -2.43 1.43 -10.01
C GLY A 71 -0.97 1.00 -9.90
N GLN A 72 -0.13 1.57 -10.74
CA GLN A 72 1.31 1.30 -10.75
C GLN A 72 2.07 2.45 -10.10
N SER A 73 3.08 2.11 -9.33
CA SER A 73 4.05 3.05 -8.79
C SER A 73 5.38 2.88 -9.51
N VAL A 74 5.70 3.83 -10.36
CA VAL A 74 6.89 3.78 -11.22
C VAL A 74 7.87 4.92 -10.95
N ASN A 75 7.62 5.71 -9.93
CA ASN A 75 8.44 6.85 -9.52
C ASN A 75 8.85 6.70 -8.05
N ASP A 76 9.86 7.45 -7.66
CA ASP A 76 10.32 7.51 -6.26
C ASP A 76 9.30 8.17 -5.33
N GLN A 77 8.39 8.94 -5.86
CA GLN A 77 7.37 9.69 -5.13
C GLN A 77 6.04 9.66 -5.91
N PRO A 78 4.90 9.87 -5.23
CA PRO A 78 3.62 9.97 -5.92
C PRO A 78 3.64 11.05 -7.00
N ALA A 79 3.19 10.67 -8.18
CA ALA A 79 2.94 11.58 -9.30
C ALA A 79 1.43 11.74 -9.50
N ASN A 80 1.00 12.80 -10.12
CA ASN A 80 -0.42 13.04 -10.43
C ASN A 80 -1.33 13.18 -9.18
N VAL A 81 -0.76 13.62 -8.06
CA VAL A 81 -1.49 13.98 -6.84
C VAL A 81 -1.07 15.38 -6.39
N ASP A 82 -1.99 16.14 -5.81
CA ASP A 82 -1.72 17.53 -5.41
C ASP A 82 -0.80 17.62 -4.19
N ALA A 83 -0.96 16.71 -3.25
CA ALA A 83 -0.17 16.64 -2.04
C ALA A 83 -0.14 15.22 -1.48
N TYR A 84 0.89 14.90 -0.73
CA TYR A 84 1.04 13.60 -0.07
C TYR A 84 1.81 13.74 1.25
N GLY A 85 1.57 12.81 2.14
CA GLY A 85 2.37 12.63 3.35
C GLY A 85 3.39 11.52 3.17
N THR A 86 4.40 11.49 4.03
CA THR A 86 5.49 10.49 4.00
C THR A 86 5.52 9.72 5.31
N ILE A 87 5.66 8.41 5.23
CA ILE A 87 5.81 7.52 6.37
C ILE A 87 7.09 6.74 6.20
N SER A 88 8.04 6.95 7.11
CA SER A 88 9.31 6.23 7.15
C SER A 88 9.29 5.23 8.30
N ILE A 89 9.29 3.95 7.96
CA ILE A 89 9.27 2.85 8.93
C ILE A 89 10.69 2.39 9.14
N ASN A 90 11.24 2.70 10.31
CA ASN A 90 12.65 2.47 10.63
C ASN A 90 12.85 1.16 11.39
N THR A 91 13.82 0.38 10.95
CA THR A 91 14.36 -0.78 11.65
C THR A 91 15.82 -0.53 12.00
N ALA A 92 16.51 -1.48 12.60
CA ALA A 92 17.91 -1.31 13.03
C ALA A 92 18.90 -1.01 11.89
N GLY A 93 18.58 -1.33 10.64
CA GLY A 93 19.49 -1.14 9.50
C GLY A 93 18.87 -0.56 8.25
N GLU A 94 17.55 -0.40 8.22
CA GLU A 94 16.84 0.00 7.02
C GLU A 94 15.69 0.94 7.35
N ALA A 95 15.26 1.71 6.34
CA ALA A 95 14.03 2.47 6.36
C ALA A 95 13.15 2.06 5.17
N THR A 96 11.90 1.73 5.44
CA THR A 96 10.90 1.50 4.42
C THR A 96 10.03 2.74 4.31
N VAL A 97 10.01 3.37 3.14
CA VAL A 97 9.26 4.59 2.90
C VAL A 97 8.01 4.28 2.09
N VAL A 98 6.87 4.72 2.59
CA VAL A 98 5.62 4.74 1.86
C VAL A 98 5.02 6.14 1.91
N TYR A 99 4.18 6.45 0.94
CA TYR A 99 3.49 7.74 0.83
C TYR A 99 2.00 7.53 1.01
N TYR A 100 1.31 8.51 1.55
CA TYR A 100 -0.14 8.47 1.65
C TYR A 100 -0.77 9.75 1.12
N TYR A 101 -1.91 9.62 0.49
CA TYR A 101 -2.64 10.76 -0.08
C TYR A 101 -4.11 10.41 -0.25
N ASP A 102 -4.89 11.47 -0.44
CA ASP A 102 -6.31 11.37 -0.78
C ASP A 102 -6.51 11.71 -2.26
N LYS A 103 -7.36 10.96 -2.92
CA LYS A 103 -7.74 11.20 -4.30
C LYS A 103 -9.16 10.69 -4.54
N ASP A 104 -10.00 11.51 -5.18
CA ASP A 104 -11.38 11.14 -5.51
C ASP A 104 -12.18 10.63 -4.30
N SER A 105 -12.01 11.28 -3.14
CA SER A 105 -12.65 10.93 -1.86
C SER A 105 -12.23 9.57 -1.28
N LYS A 106 -11.10 9.04 -1.72
CA LYS A 106 -10.51 7.80 -1.23
C LYS A 106 -9.12 8.03 -0.66
N HIS A 107 -8.70 7.12 0.20
CA HIS A 107 -7.38 7.15 0.86
C HIS A 107 -6.47 6.10 0.24
N TYR A 108 -5.24 6.49 -0.08
CA TYR A 108 -4.27 5.61 -0.73
C TYR A 108 -2.92 5.62 -0.02
N ILE A 109 -2.26 4.47 -0.10
CA ILE A 109 -0.83 4.30 0.20
C ILE A 109 -0.13 3.98 -1.12
N GLU A 110 1.01 4.59 -1.35
CA GLU A 110 1.88 4.25 -2.47
C GLU A 110 3.25 3.80 -1.97
N GLN A 111 3.65 2.61 -2.36
CA GLN A 111 5.00 2.10 -2.12
C GLN A 111 5.77 2.17 -3.44
N PRO A 112 6.86 2.98 -3.52
CA PRO A 112 7.61 3.15 -4.74
C PRO A 112 8.01 1.84 -5.40
N TYR A 113 7.81 1.74 -6.70
CA TYR A 113 8.13 0.59 -7.54
C TYR A 113 7.43 -0.72 -7.17
N ARG A 114 6.45 -0.67 -6.26
CA ARG A 114 5.71 -1.84 -5.85
C ARG A 114 4.21 -1.73 -6.15
N GLY A 115 3.57 -0.65 -5.78
CA GLY A 115 2.17 -0.47 -6.11
C GLY A 115 1.47 0.64 -5.34
N ILE A 116 0.19 0.79 -5.66
CA ILE A 116 -0.75 1.70 -5.02
C ILE A 116 -1.83 0.87 -4.33
N TYR A 117 -2.12 1.21 -3.08
CA TYR A 117 -3.02 0.47 -2.20
C TYR A 117 -4.10 1.39 -1.67
N GLU A 118 -5.32 0.88 -1.54
CA GLU A 118 -6.46 1.64 -1.00
C GLU A 118 -6.64 1.35 0.48
N LEU A 119 -6.84 2.41 1.26
CA LEU A 119 -7.20 2.34 2.68
C LEU A 119 -8.69 2.65 2.84
N LYS A 120 -9.34 1.98 3.79
CA LYS A 120 -10.76 2.25 4.12
C LYS A 120 -10.90 3.48 4.99
N ASP A 121 -9.94 3.73 5.87
CA ASP A 121 -9.97 4.80 6.86
C ASP A 121 -8.91 5.85 6.59
N ASN A 122 -9.14 7.05 7.09
CA ASN A 122 -8.16 8.13 7.02
C ASN A 122 -6.95 7.82 7.91
N LEU A 123 -5.79 7.67 7.30
CA LEU A 123 -4.58 7.31 8.01
C LEU A 123 -4.09 8.41 8.96
N GLU A 124 -4.27 9.68 8.61
CA GLU A 124 -3.87 10.79 9.50
C GLU A 124 -4.54 10.72 10.86
N GLU A 125 -5.80 10.33 10.91
CA GLU A 125 -6.50 10.13 12.19
C GLU A 125 -5.82 9.05 13.03
N THR A 126 -5.31 8.00 12.40
CA THR A 126 -4.57 6.93 13.10
C THR A 126 -3.18 7.39 13.52
N LEU A 127 -2.48 8.14 12.68
CA LEU A 127 -1.12 8.61 12.93
C LEU A 127 -1.03 9.69 14.03
N LEU A 128 -2.08 10.48 14.19
CA LEU A 128 -2.11 11.61 15.12
C LEU A 128 -2.85 11.32 16.43
N GLN A 129 -3.29 10.10 16.66
CA GLN A 129 -3.84 9.67 17.94
C GLN A 129 -2.74 9.63 19.00
N GLU A 130 -2.83 10.53 19.93
CA GLU A 130 -2.00 10.50 21.14
C GLU A 130 -2.51 9.48 22.16
#